data_6e2d64a4a2fdee788a85db1bb2db3fae
#
_entry.id   6e2d64a4a2fdee788a85db1bb2db3fae
#
_cell.length_a   1.000
_cell.length_b   1.000
_cell.length_c   1.000
_cell.angle_alpha   90.00
_cell.angle_beta   90.00
_cell.angle_gamma   90.00
#
_symmetry.space_group_name_H-M   'P 1'
#
loop_
_entity.id
_entity.type
_entity.pdbx_description
1 polymer ?
#
loop_
_entity_poly.entity_id
_entity_poly.type
_entity_poly.pdbx_seq_one_letter_code
_entity_poly.pdbx_strand_id
1 'polypeptide(L)'
;MKESAQAQKALGIILPVLLALLIFILWQSQVIHAILRTDVFTLPLPTRIAAIIHDNWSAMLVNIKSTVMVSAIGLIVGSVLGYLVAVLATIAPKWGGAGLPIVSAFNVIPIVALAPVMTNWTKDVSNQPEIRSMVAKILVVMIVSIASMSINAYRGLNELKPFAKDMMASYAATKRQVFFKLQMPNSVPYIFTALKVSTPNAVISAIVSEYFAEYIVGVGREIRENIVQAQYSTAWAYIAVACGIGIVFYAILMIVEAIVMKKYH
;
A
#
# COMPACT_ATOMS: atom_id res chain seq x y z
N MET A 1 -0.17 -17.31 35.79
CA MET A 1 0.20 -16.14 34.99
C MET A 1 0.55 -16.46 33.52
N LYS A 2 1.30 -17.52 33.17
CA LYS A 2 1.58 -17.87 31.74
C LYS A 2 0.36 -18.36 30.97
N GLU A 3 -0.55 -19.14 31.59
CA GLU A 3 -1.78 -19.60 30.94
C GLU A 3 -2.76 -18.46 30.60
N SER A 4 -2.86 -17.44 31.48
CA SER A 4 -3.71 -16.27 31.19
C SER A 4 -3.18 -15.44 30.00
N ALA A 5 -1.87 -15.36 29.81
CA ALA A 5 -1.26 -14.63 28.67
C ALA A 5 -1.42 -15.38 27.36
N GLN A 6 -1.38 -16.72 27.38
CA GLN A 6 -1.65 -17.54 26.18
C GLN A 6 -3.14 -17.50 25.81
N ALA A 7 -4.04 -17.57 26.78
CA ALA A 7 -5.47 -17.42 26.56
C ALA A 7 -5.83 -16.03 26.00
N GLN A 8 -5.25 -14.96 26.51
CA GLN A 8 -5.45 -13.61 25.96
C GLN A 8 -4.93 -13.45 24.52
N LYS A 9 -3.78 -14.05 24.19
CA LYS A 9 -3.28 -14.07 22.81
C LYS A 9 -4.18 -14.88 21.88
N ALA A 10 -4.67 -16.03 22.33
CA ALA A 10 -5.62 -16.84 21.57
C ALA A 10 -6.95 -16.11 21.34
N LEU A 11 -7.52 -15.47 22.37
CA LEU A 11 -8.71 -14.65 22.25
C LEU A 11 -8.52 -13.49 21.26
N GLY A 12 -7.36 -12.84 21.26
CA GLY A 12 -7.02 -11.76 20.35
C GLY A 12 -7.02 -12.17 18.85
N ILE A 13 -6.85 -13.46 18.56
CA ILE A 13 -6.91 -13.99 17.19
C ILE A 13 -8.29 -14.58 16.91
N ILE A 14 -8.84 -15.35 17.84
CA ILE A 14 -10.10 -16.08 17.65
C ILE A 14 -11.28 -15.11 17.50
N LEU A 15 -11.33 -14.04 18.30
CA LEU A 15 -12.47 -13.12 18.29
C LEU A 15 -12.65 -12.38 16.96
N PRO A 16 -11.59 -11.79 16.32
CA PRO A 16 -11.72 -11.20 15.00
C PRO A 16 -12.10 -12.21 13.92
N VAL A 17 -11.59 -13.46 13.99
CA VAL A 17 -11.93 -14.52 13.04
C VAL A 17 -13.41 -14.91 13.18
N LEU A 18 -13.90 -15.10 14.40
CA LEU A 18 -15.31 -15.41 14.65
C LEU A 18 -16.22 -14.26 14.17
N LEU A 19 -15.83 -13.01 14.41
CA LEU A 19 -16.57 -11.85 13.92
C LEU A 19 -16.64 -11.82 12.39
N ALA A 20 -15.51 -12.07 11.71
CA ALA A 20 -15.47 -12.15 10.26
C ALA A 20 -16.36 -13.27 9.72
N LEU A 21 -16.29 -14.46 10.32
CA LEU A 21 -17.16 -15.60 9.96
C LEU A 21 -18.64 -15.27 10.18
N LEU A 22 -18.98 -14.64 11.29
CA LEU A 22 -20.35 -14.20 11.59
C LEU A 22 -20.85 -13.24 10.50
N ILE A 23 -20.06 -12.25 10.12
CA ILE A 23 -20.42 -11.29 9.05
C ILE A 23 -20.65 -12.05 7.73
N PHE A 24 -19.78 -13.00 7.37
CA PHE A 24 -19.95 -13.80 6.15
C PHE A 24 -21.23 -14.66 6.19
N ILE A 25 -21.55 -15.26 7.33
CA ILE A 25 -22.78 -16.06 7.51
C ILE A 25 -24.02 -15.15 7.38
N LEU A 26 -24.02 -13.99 8.03
CA LEU A 26 -25.10 -13.01 7.95
C LEU A 26 -25.27 -12.45 6.52
N TRP A 27 -24.18 -12.29 5.77
CA TRP A 27 -24.23 -11.88 4.38
C TRP A 27 -24.81 -13.01 3.49
N GLN A 28 -24.28 -14.22 3.64
CA GLN A 28 -24.74 -15.37 2.85
C GLN A 28 -26.23 -15.73 3.12
N SER A 29 -26.69 -15.59 4.38
CA SER A 29 -28.08 -15.84 4.78
C SER A 29 -29.05 -14.70 4.46
N GLN A 30 -28.56 -13.65 3.76
CA GLN A 30 -29.33 -12.46 3.37
C GLN A 30 -29.85 -11.59 4.55
N VAL A 31 -29.42 -11.84 5.77
CA VAL A 31 -29.78 -11.00 6.92
C VAL A 31 -29.25 -9.57 6.71
N ILE A 32 -28.04 -9.40 6.17
CA ILE A 32 -27.49 -8.08 5.85
C ILE A 32 -28.35 -7.37 4.80
N HIS A 33 -28.89 -8.08 3.80
CA HIS A 33 -29.77 -7.50 2.79
C HIS A 33 -31.04 -6.94 3.42
N ALA A 34 -31.63 -7.68 4.35
CA ALA A 34 -32.83 -7.22 5.08
C ALA A 34 -32.54 -5.98 5.94
N ILE A 35 -31.38 -5.94 6.63
CA ILE A 35 -30.98 -4.80 7.47
C ILE A 35 -30.74 -3.56 6.61
N LEU A 36 -29.99 -3.69 5.50
CA LEU A 36 -29.63 -2.60 4.61
C LEU A 36 -30.74 -2.24 3.62
N ARG A 37 -31.85 -2.98 3.60
CA ARG A 37 -32.96 -2.85 2.63
C ARG A 37 -32.46 -2.87 1.18
N THR A 38 -31.52 -3.74 0.88
CA THR A 38 -30.93 -3.94 -0.45
C THR A 38 -31.30 -5.30 -1.01
N ASP A 39 -31.02 -5.53 -2.28
CA ASP A 39 -31.29 -6.79 -2.97
C ASP A 39 -30.00 -7.52 -3.35
N VAL A 40 -30.11 -8.78 -3.78
CA VAL A 40 -28.98 -9.60 -4.24
C VAL A 40 -28.40 -9.13 -5.58
N PHE A 41 -29.10 -8.26 -6.31
CA PHE A 41 -28.61 -7.64 -7.53
C PHE A 41 -27.53 -6.59 -7.21
N THR A 42 -27.81 -5.74 -6.22
CA THR A 42 -26.90 -4.66 -5.80
C THR A 42 -25.78 -5.18 -4.90
N LEU A 43 -26.12 -6.09 -3.97
CA LEU A 43 -25.18 -6.74 -3.05
C LEU A 43 -25.22 -8.26 -3.28
N PRO A 44 -24.41 -8.81 -4.19
CA PRO A 44 -24.43 -10.25 -4.50
C PRO A 44 -23.95 -11.09 -3.32
N LEU A 45 -24.41 -12.33 -3.29
CA LEU A 45 -24.01 -13.30 -2.26
C LEU A 45 -22.52 -13.67 -2.41
N PRO A 46 -21.81 -13.93 -1.30
CA PRO A 46 -20.41 -14.37 -1.35
C PRO A 46 -20.16 -15.58 -2.25
N THR A 47 -21.07 -16.57 -2.26
CA THR A 47 -20.97 -17.73 -3.16
C THR A 47 -21.05 -17.34 -4.65
N ARG A 48 -21.88 -16.35 -5.00
CA ARG A 48 -21.98 -15.84 -6.37
C ARG A 48 -20.71 -15.12 -6.78
N ILE A 49 -20.13 -14.30 -5.88
CA ILE A 49 -18.85 -13.63 -6.10
C ILE A 49 -17.74 -14.65 -6.36
N ALA A 50 -17.64 -15.69 -5.53
CA ALA A 50 -16.65 -16.76 -5.69
C ALA A 50 -16.80 -17.51 -7.02
N ALA A 51 -18.04 -17.83 -7.44
CA ALA A 51 -18.31 -18.46 -8.72
C ALA A 51 -17.84 -17.59 -9.90
N ILE A 52 -18.13 -16.27 -9.89
CA ILE A 52 -17.71 -15.36 -10.95
C ILE A 52 -16.17 -15.28 -11.02
N ILE A 53 -15.48 -15.24 -9.87
CA ILE A 53 -14.01 -15.24 -9.83
C ILE A 53 -13.47 -16.53 -10.45
N HIS A 54 -14.04 -17.67 -10.11
CA HIS A 54 -13.64 -18.97 -10.64
C HIS A 54 -13.83 -19.04 -12.16
N ASP A 55 -15.02 -18.68 -12.64
CA ASP A 55 -15.41 -18.82 -14.05
C ASP A 55 -14.64 -17.85 -14.96
N ASN A 56 -14.25 -16.66 -14.45
CA ASN A 56 -13.57 -15.63 -15.21
C ASN A 56 -12.08 -15.46 -14.84
N TRP A 57 -11.50 -16.43 -14.15
CA TRP A 57 -10.14 -16.32 -13.60
C TRP A 57 -9.08 -15.93 -14.63
N SER A 58 -9.11 -16.51 -15.83
CA SER A 58 -8.15 -16.21 -16.89
C SER A 58 -8.21 -14.75 -17.36
N ALA A 59 -9.41 -14.19 -17.51
CA ALA A 59 -9.60 -12.78 -17.88
C ALA A 59 -9.19 -11.85 -16.72
N MET A 60 -9.53 -12.22 -15.49
CA MET A 60 -9.15 -11.46 -14.29
C MET A 60 -7.64 -11.39 -14.09
N LEU A 61 -6.89 -12.45 -14.43
CA LEU A 61 -5.43 -12.49 -14.32
C LEU A 61 -4.72 -11.39 -15.12
N VAL A 62 -5.26 -11.00 -16.27
CA VAL A 62 -4.69 -9.91 -17.08
C VAL A 62 -4.77 -8.60 -16.31
N ASN A 63 -5.93 -8.30 -15.73
CA ASN A 63 -6.16 -7.10 -14.95
C ASN A 63 -5.36 -7.12 -13.63
N ILE A 64 -5.31 -8.27 -12.95
CA ILE A 64 -4.50 -8.47 -11.73
C ILE A 64 -3.03 -8.16 -12.01
N LYS A 65 -2.46 -8.71 -13.09
CA LYS A 65 -1.06 -8.47 -13.47
C LYS A 65 -0.77 -6.99 -13.68
N SER A 66 -1.66 -6.26 -14.35
CA SER A 66 -1.52 -4.82 -14.56
C SER A 66 -1.49 -4.07 -13.21
N THR A 67 -2.47 -4.30 -12.35
CA THR A 67 -2.57 -3.64 -11.04
C THR A 67 -1.39 -3.98 -10.14
N VAL A 68 -0.99 -5.24 -10.09
CA VAL A 68 0.18 -5.72 -9.33
C VAL A 68 1.46 -5.04 -9.82
N MET A 69 1.68 -4.96 -11.14
CA MET A 69 2.87 -4.36 -11.72
C MET A 69 2.94 -2.85 -11.42
N VAL A 70 1.84 -2.12 -11.60
CA VAL A 70 1.76 -0.69 -11.28
C VAL A 70 2.01 -0.44 -9.78
N SER A 71 1.35 -1.21 -8.91
CA SER A 71 1.51 -1.09 -7.46
C SER A 71 2.94 -1.40 -7.01
N ALA A 72 3.53 -2.48 -7.51
CA ALA A 72 4.88 -2.90 -7.14
C ALA A 72 5.94 -1.89 -7.59
N ILE A 73 5.91 -1.49 -8.87
CA ILE A 73 6.88 -0.53 -9.42
C ILE A 73 6.76 0.82 -8.71
N GLY A 74 5.54 1.34 -8.57
CA GLY A 74 5.30 2.62 -7.90
C GLY A 74 5.73 2.60 -6.43
N LEU A 75 5.45 1.51 -5.70
CA LEU A 75 5.87 1.31 -4.31
C LEU A 75 7.39 1.25 -4.19
N ILE A 76 8.07 0.45 -5.01
CA ILE A 76 9.53 0.28 -4.95
C ILE A 76 10.23 1.60 -5.30
N VAL A 77 9.90 2.19 -6.45
CA VAL A 77 10.54 3.44 -6.91
C VAL A 77 10.24 4.58 -5.94
N GLY A 78 8.97 4.72 -5.50
CA GLY A 78 8.57 5.72 -4.54
C GLY A 78 9.26 5.55 -3.18
N SER A 79 9.42 4.31 -2.71
CA SER A 79 10.13 4.04 -1.45
C SER A 79 11.63 4.35 -1.54
N VAL A 80 12.28 4.01 -2.64
CA VAL A 80 13.69 4.36 -2.86
C VAL A 80 13.87 5.88 -2.90
N LEU A 81 13.05 6.58 -3.67
CA LEU A 81 13.11 8.05 -3.75
C LEU A 81 12.79 8.71 -2.39
N GLY A 82 11.79 8.21 -1.67
CA GLY A 82 11.45 8.68 -0.34
C GLY A 82 12.58 8.48 0.67
N TYR A 83 13.26 7.34 0.61
CA TYR A 83 14.44 7.10 1.43
C TYR A 83 15.60 8.07 1.09
N LEU A 84 15.84 8.32 -0.19
CA LEU A 84 16.84 9.31 -0.63
C LEU A 84 16.51 10.71 -0.13
N VAL A 85 15.23 11.12 -0.17
CA VAL A 85 14.76 12.39 0.42
C VAL A 85 15.08 12.45 1.91
N ALA A 86 14.81 11.37 2.66
CA ALA A 86 15.13 11.29 4.08
C ALA A 86 16.63 11.40 4.36
N VAL A 87 17.46 10.75 3.54
CA VAL A 87 18.94 10.85 3.64
C VAL A 87 19.39 12.28 3.38
N LEU A 88 18.92 12.93 2.32
CA LEU A 88 19.26 14.32 2.01
C LEU A 88 18.84 15.26 3.14
N ALA A 89 17.65 15.08 3.70
CA ALA A 89 17.16 15.84 4.83
C ALA A 89 18.03 15.65 6.10
N THR A 90 18.57 14.45 6.29
CA THR A 90 19.46 14.14 7.44
C THR A 90 20.84 14.75 7.28
N ILE A 91 21.39 14.75 6.05
CA ILE A 91 22.73 15.31 5.75
C ILE A 91 22.69 16.85 5.76
N ALA A 92 21.57 17.45 5.33
CA ALA A 92 21.37 18.88 5.27
C ALA A 92 20.23 19.35 6.20
N PRO A 93 20.43 19.35 7.54
CA PRO A 93 19.36 19.54 8.52
C PRO A 93 18.67 20.91 8.41
N LYS A 94 19.37 21.94 7.92
CA LYS A 94 18.79 23.28 7.68
C LYS A 94 17.66 23.25 6.64
N TRP A 95 17.80 22.42 5.60
CA TRP A 95 16.82 22.24 4.54
C TRP A 95 15.84 21.11 4.86
N GLY A 96 16.29 20.08 5.56
CA GLY A 96 15.50 18.92 5.92
C GLY A 96 14.33 19.25 6.86
N GLY A 97 14.58 20.12 7.85
CA GLY A 97 13.55 20.57 8.79
C GLY A 97 12.39 21.32 8.13
N ALA A 98 12.67 22.09 7.06
CA ALA A 98 11.65 22.81 6.30
C ALA A 98 11.07 21.99 5.13
N GLY A 99 11.89 21.15 4.50
CA GLY A 99 11.51 20.39 3.31
C GLY A 99 10.61 19.18 3.59
N LEU A 100 10.81 18.47 4.71
CA LEU A 100 10.01 17.30 5.07
C LEU A 100 8.52 17.59 5.26
N PRO A 101 8.11 18.69 5.94
CA PRO A 101 6.68 19.05 5.98
C PRO A 101 6.07 19.27 4.60
N ILE A 102 6.83 19.85 3.64
CA ILE A 102 6.36 20.03 2.26
C ILE A 102 6.13 18.67 1.59
N VAL A 103 7.08 17.74 1.72
CA VAL A 103 6.91 16.36 1.19
C VAL A 103 5.74 15.65 1.88
N SER A 104 5.53 15.89 3.17
CA SER A 104 4.39 15.36 3.92
C SER A 104 3.05 15.84 3.39
N ALA A 105 2.99 17.09 2.89
CA ALA A 105 1.76 17.66 2.33
C ALA A 105 1.24 16.89 1.11
N PHE A 106 2.10 16.16 0.39
CA PHE A 106 1.66 15.30 -0.70
C PHE A 106 0.72 14.16 -0.25
N ASN A 107 0.78 13.73 1.02
CA ASN A 107 -0.17 12.77 1.57
C ASN A 107 -1.60 13.34 1.72
N VAL A 108 -1.76 14.66 1.70
CA VAL A 108 -3.06 15.32 1.82
C VAL A 108 -3.78 15.41 0.47
N ILE A 109 -3.04 15.27 -0.63
CA ILE A 109 -3.61 15.35 -1.98
C ILE A 109 -4.53 14.15 -2.20
N PRO A 110 -5.84 14.37 -2.49
CA PRO A 110 -6.74 13.28 -2.79
C PRO A 110 -6.28 12.52 -4.05
N ILE A 111 -6.08 11.21 -3.93
CA ILE A 111 -5.62 10.35 -5.03
C ILE A 111 -6.56 10.46 -6.23
N VAL A 112 -7.87 10.61 -5.95
CA VAL A 112 -8.92 10.79 -6.97
C VAL A 112 -8.69 12.05 -7.83
N ALA A 113 -8.16 13.12 -7.24
CA ALA A 113 -7.82 14.34 -7.97
C ALA A 113 -6.47 14.22 -8.70
N LEU A 114 -5.52 13.49 -8.10
CA LEU A 114 -4.18 13.33 -8.65
C LEU A 114 -4.17 12.45 -9.91
N ALA A 115 -4.99 11.42 -9.97
CA ALA A 115 -5.01 10.47 -11.08
C ALA A 115 -5.29 11.13 -12.45
N PRO A 116 -6.35 11.96 -12.63
CA PRO A 116 -6.59 12.65 -13.89
C PRO A 116 -5.47 13.65 -14.27
N VAL A 117 -4.87 14.31 -13.27
CA VAL A 117 -3.75 15.24 -13.50
C VAL A 117 -2.54 14.50 -14.06
N MET A 118 -2.19 13.35 -13.45
CA MET A 118 -1.06 12.54 -13.94
C MET A 118 -1.34 11.97 -15.33
N THR A 119 -2.55 11.52 -15.62
CA THR A 119 -2.95 11.08 -16.96
C THR A 119 -2.76 12.19 -17.98
N ASN A 120 -3.09 13.42 -17.62
CA ASN A 120 -2.92 14.57 -18.51
C ASN A 120 -1.44 14.94 -18.71
N TRP A 121 -0.62 14.88 -17.64
CA TRP A 121 0.81 15.16 -17.68
C TRP A 121 1.60 14.16 -18.53
N THR A 122 1.15 12.93 -18.61
CA THR A 122 1.85 11.86 -19.32
C THR A 122 1.45 11.71 -20.79
N LYS A 123 0.60 12.60 -21.32
CA LYS A 123 0.12 12.53 -22.72
C LYS A 123 1.23 12.44 -23.74
N ASP A 124 2.32 13.18 -23.53
CA ASP A 124 3.42 13.30 -24.48
C ASP A 124 4.57 12.32 -24.22
N VAL A 125 4.46 11.46 -23.19
CA VAL A 125 5.50 10.47 -22.84
C VAL A 125 5.62 9.39 -23.90
N SER A 126 4.52 9.00 -24.54
CA SER A 126 4.49 7.98 -25.59
C SER A 126 3.27 8.14 -26.50
N ASN A 127 3.43 7.76 -27.77
CA ASN A 127 2.31 7.65 -28.70
C ASN A 127 1.40 6.45 -28.39
N GLN A 128 1.86 5.49 -27.59
CA GLN A 128 1.10 4.31 -27.19
C GLN A 128 0.27 4.62 -25.93
N PRO A 129 -1.08 4.56 -25.98
CA PRO A 129 -1.96 4.85 -24.86
C PRO A 129 -1.68 3.97 -23.63
N GLU A 130 -1.26 2.73 -23.88
CA GLU A 130 -0.90 1.76 -22.83
C GLU A 130 0.28 2.24 -21.98
N ILE A 131 1.37 2.68 -22.63
CA ILE A 131 2.59 3.12 -21.95
C ILE A 131 2.33 4.40 -21.14
N ARG A 132 1.69 5.40 -21.75
CA ARG A 132 1.41 6.66 -21.04
C ARG A 132 0.47 6.46 -19.85
N SER A 133 -0.56 5.61 -20.02
CA SER A 133 -1.47 5.24 -18.93
C SER A 133 -0.74 4.50 -17.80
N MET A 134 0.16 3.56 -18.14
CA MET A 134 0.98 2.84 -17.15
C MET A 134 1.88 3.80 -16.38
N VAL A 135 2.57 4.72 -17.06
CA VAL A 135 3.43 5.74 -16.44
C VAL A 135 2.61 6.63 -15.50
N ALA A 136 1.44 7.12 -15.94
CA ALA A 136 0.56 7.92 -15.10
C ALA A 136 0.18 7.23 -13.79
N LYS A 137 -0.23 5.96 -13.88
CA LYS A 137 -0.61 5.14 -12.72
C LYS A 137 0.57 4.92 -11.77
N ILE A 138 1.75 4.61 -12.30
CA ILE A 138 2.97 4.43 -11.51
C ILE A 138 3.33 5.73 -10.79
N LEU A 139 3.24 6.90 -11.44
CA LEU A 139 3.52 8.19 -10.82
C LEU A 139 2.61 8.49 -9.63
N VAL A 140 1.30 8.17 -9.74
CA VAL A 140 0.36 8.33 -8.61
C VAL A 140 0.80 7.49 -7.40
N VAL A 141 1.09 6.21 -7.61
CA VAL A 141 1.54 5.30 -6.54
C VAL A 141 2.88 5.75 -5.96
N MET A 142 3.80 6.19 -6.81
CA MET A 142 5.13 6.66 -6.43
C MET A 142 5.06 7.88 -5.51
N ILE A 143 4.23 8.89 -5.83
CA ILE A 143 4.08 10.12 -5.03
C ILE A 143 3.61 9.78 -3.61
N VAL A 144 2.59 8.94 -3.47
CA VAL A 144 2.08 8.50 -2.16
C VAL A 144 3.13 7.74 -1.37
N SER A 145 3.90 6.89 -2.04
CA SER A 145 4.97 6.09 -1.40
C SER A 145 6.16 6.95 -0.97
N ILE A 146 6.56 7.97 -1.76
CA ILE A 146 7.62 8.92 -1.41
C ILE A 146 7.31 9.61 -0.09
N ALA A 147 6.12 10.16 0.05
CA ALA A 147 5.74 10.94 1.22
C ALA A 147 5.77 10.09 2.51
N SER A 148 5.19 8.89 2.47
CA SER A 148 5.18 7.97 3.61
C SER A 148 6.58 7.49 3.98
N MET A 149 7.40 7.10 3.00
CA MET A 149 8.75 6.60 3.23
C MET A 149 9.68 7.69 3.76
N SER A 150 9.64 8.91 3.20
CA SER A 150 10.54 9.99 3.60
C SER A 150 10.38 10.36 5.07
N ILE A 151 9.17 10.43 5.59
CA ILE A 151 8.89 10.78 6.98
C ILE A 151 9.42 9.70 7.93
N ASN A 152 9.06 8.44 7.68
CA ASN A 152 9.43 7.35 8.57
C ASN A 152 10.94 7.06 8.51
N ALA A 153 11.52 7.06 7.33
CA ALA A 153 12.96 6.88 7.17
C ALA A 153 13.77 8.01 7.83
N TYR A 154 13.30 9.27 7.71
CA TYR A 154 13.95 10.39 8.40
C TYR A 154 13.93 10.23 9.93
N ARG A 155 12.80 9.78 10.48
CA ARG A 155 12.72 9.43 11.91
C ARG A 155 13.75 8.36 12.25
N GLY A 156 13.79 7.27 11.50
CA GLY A 156 14.73 6.19 11.74
C GLY A 156 16.21 6.58 11.63
N LEU A 157 16.55 7.56 10.76
CA LEU A 157 17.90 8.09 10.65
C LEU A 157 18.28 9.03 11.80
N ASN A 158 17.32 9.66 12.47
CA ASN A 158 17.57 10.73 13.45
C ASN A 158 17.12 10.37 14.89
N GLU A 159 16.12 9.53 15.10
CA GLU A 159 15.67 9.05 16.42
C GLU A 159 16.55 7.89 16.87
N LEU A 160 17.74 8.22 17.36
CA LEU A 160 18.72 7.25 17.86
C LEU A 160 18.54 7.02 19.37
N LYS A 161 19.06 5.90 19.86
CA LYS A 161 19.12 5.62 21.30
C LYS A 161 19.87 6.75 22.03
N PRO A 162 19.49 7.09 23.27
CA PRO A 162 20.18 8.09 24.06
C PRO A 162 21.70 7.82 24.10
N PHE A 163 22.50 8.88 24.00
CA PHE A 163 23.98 8.84 24.02
C PHE A 163 24.64 8.07 22.88
N ALA A 164 23.92 7.50 21.91
CA ALA A 164 24.52 6.75 20.81
C ALA A 164 25.46 7.62 19.95
N LYS A 165 25.11 8.88 19.70
CA LYS A 165 25.99 9.83 18.97
C LYS A 165 27.21 10.21 19.79
N ASP A 166 27.05 10.43 21.10
CA ASP A 166 28.14 10.80 22.02
C ASP A 166 29.14 9.66 22.13
N MET A 167 28.67 8.42 22.20
CA MET A 167 29.51 7.24 22.16
C MET A 167 30.33 7.18 20.85
N MET A 168 29.73 7.43 19.70
CA MET A 168 30.46 7.48 18.44
C MET A 168 31.50 8.63 18.42
N ALA A 169 31.18 9.77 19.04
CA ALA A 169 32.08 10.90 19.16
C ALA A 169 33.29 10.60 20.05
N SER A 170 33.08 9.85 21.16
CA SER A 170 34.20 9.42 22.05
C SER A 170 35.20 8.50 21.35
N TYR A 171 34.77 7.78 20.30
CA TYR A 171 35.64 6.99 19.43
C TYR A 171 36.18 7.78 18.23
N ALA A 172 36.06 9.12 18.24
CA ALA A 172 36.48 10.02 17.14
C ALA A 172 35.89 9.59 15.77
N ALA A 173 34.66 9.03 15.75
CA ALA A 173 34.03 8.55 14.53
C ALA A 173 33.69 9.72 13.59
N THR A 174 34.05 9.56 12.30
CA THR A 174 33.72 10.52 11.26
C THR A 174 32.20 10.54 10.98
N LYS A 175 31.70 11.64 10.43
CA LYS A 175 30.28 11.76 10.03
C LYS A 175 29.81 10.59 9.14
N ARG A 176 30.68 10.13 8.22
CA ARG A 176 30.41 8.98 7.35
C ARG A 176 30.26 7.68 8.16
N GLN A 177 31.11 7.47 9.17
CA GLN A 177 31.01 6.30 10.04
C GLN A 177 29.74 6.34 10.89
N VAL A 178 29.36 7.50 11.42
CA VAL A 178 28.09 7.68 12.15
C VAL A 178 26.90 7.34 11.24
N PHE A 179 26.90 7.83 10.00
CA PHE A 179 25.82 7.56 9.06
C PHE A 179 25.70 6.07 8.74
N PHE A 180 26.76 5.42 8.25
CA PHE A 180 26.68 4.04 7.79
C PHE A 180 26.63 2.99 8.93
N LYS A 181 27.27 3.26 10.10
CA LYS A 181 27.35 2.30 11.21
C LYS A 181 26.27 2.49 12.27
N LEU A 182 25.64 3.66 12.35
CA LEU A 182 24.66 3.96 13.39
C LEU A 182 23.29 4.33 12.76
N GLN A 183 23.22 5.40 11.97
CA GLN A 183 21.96 5.94 11.48
C GLN A 183 21.27 5.01 10.46
N MET A 184 22.00 4.53 9.47
CA MET A 184 21.46 3.67 8.42
C MET A 184 20.92 2.32 8.97
N PRO A 185 21.66 1.57 9.81
CA PRO A 185 21.12 0.37 10.44
C PRO A 185 19.91 0.65 11.35
N ASN A 186 19.94 1.77 12.09
CA ASN A 186 18.82 2.17 12.95
C ASN A 186 17.53 2.50 12.14
N SER A 187 17.69 2.91 10.88
CA SER A 187 16.54 3.25 10.03
C SER A 187 15.77 2.01 9.50
N VAL A 188 16.36 0.81 9.51
CA VAL A 188 15.76 -0.38 8.91
C VAL A 188 14.38 -0.73 9.48
N PRO A 189 14.13 -0.77 10.80
CA PRO A 189 12.79 -1.00 11.35
C PRO A 189 11.78 0.06 10.91
N TYR A 190 12.21 1.31 10.78
CA TYR A 190 11.37 2.43 10.35
C TYR A 190 11.01 2.35 8.86
N ILE A 191 11.92 1.82 8.02
CA ILE A 191 11.64 1.51 6.60
C ILE A 191 10.51 0.48 6.52
N PHE A 192 10.54 -0.59 7.31
CA PHE A 192 9.46 -1.57 7.34
C PHE A 192 8.16 -0.99 7.89
N THR A 193 8.22 -0.09 8.88
CA THR A 193 7.05 0.66 9.35
C THR A 193 6.44 1.49 8.21
N ALA A 194 7.28 2.20 7.43
CA ALA A 194 6.82 2.94 6.25
C ALA A 194 6.19 2.02 5.21
N LEU A 195 6.82 0.90 4.88
CA LEU A 195 6.33 -0.06 3.91
C LEU A 195 4.99 -0.68 4.32
N LYS A 196 4.77 -0.95 5.61
CA LYS A 196 3.47 -1.45 6.12
C LYS A 196 2.32 -0.49 5.86
N VAL A 197 2.59 0.82 5.94
CA VAL A 197 1.60 1.85 5.62
C VAL A 197 1.48 2.05 4.12
N SER A 198 2.61 2.07 3.41
CA SER A 198 2.63 2.34 1.96
C SER A 198 2.10 1.20 1.11
N THR A 199 2.26 -0.05 1.53
CA THR A 199 1.86 -1.22 0.73
C THR A 199 0.36 -1.27 0.43
N PRO A 200 -0.56 -1.20 1.41
CA PRO A 200 -1.99 -1.13 1.11
C PRO A 200 -2.35 0.15 0.35
N ASN A 201 -1.74 1.29 0.69
CA ASN A 201 -1.98 2.55 0.01
C ASN A 201 -1.53 2.52 -1.46
N ALA A 202 -0.46 1.80 -1.80
CA ALA A 202 0.00 1.61 -3.17
C ALA A 202 -1.03 0.86 -4.02
N VAL A 203 -1.63 -0.21 -3.47
CA VAL A 203 -2.68 -0.97 -4.16
C VAL A 203 -3.94 -0.11 -4.34
N ILE A 204 -4.37 0.61 -3.29
CA ILE A 204 -5.51 1.53 -3.39
C ILE A 204 -5.24 2.62 -4.44
N SER A 205 -4.05 3.21 -4.42
CA SER A 205 -3.65 4.27 -5.38
C SER A 205 -3.63 3.76 -6.82
N ALA A 206 -3.16 2.53 -7.04
CA ALA A 206 -3.20 1.89 -8.35
C ALA A 206 -4.65 1.69 -8.84
N ILE A 207 -5.50 1.12 -8.00
CA ILE A 207 -6.93 0.87 -8.32
C ILE A 207 -7.65 2.18 -8.61
N VAL A 208 -7.45 3.22 -7.79
CA VAL A 208 -8.07 4.53 -8.02
C VAL A 208 -7.55 5.17 -9.30
N SER A 209 -6.25 5.08 -9.58
CA SER A 209 -5.70 5.63 -10.83
C SER A 209 -6.18 4.87 -12.06
N GLU A 210 -6.37 3.56 -11.97
CA GLU A 210 -6.97 2.73 -13.02
C GLU A 210 -8.43 3.10 -13.30
N TYR A 211 -9.17 3.49 -12.29
CA TYR A 211 -10.56 3.94 -12.42
C TYR A 211 -10.68 5.16 -13.37
N PHE A 212 -9.66 6.04 -13.38
CA PHE A 212 -9.61 7.23 -14.23
C PHE A 212 -8.71 7.08 -15.47
N ALA A 213 -8.09 5.92 -15.66
CA ALA A 213 -7.14 5.69 -16.73
C ALA A 213 -7.81 5.67 -18.12
N GLU A 214 -7.07 6.14 -19.13
CA GLU A 214 -7.49 6.14 -20.52
C GLU A 214 -7.48 4.71 -21.11
N TYR A 215 -6.52 3.88 -20.70
CA TYR A 215 -6.34 2.52 -21.21
C TYR A 215 -7.06 1.48 -20.37
N ILE A 216 -7.79 0.57 -21.03
CA ILE A 216 -8.79 -0.32 -20.44
C ILE A 216 -8.13 -1.61 -19.92
N VAL A 217 -7.16 -1.53 -18.99
CA VAL A 217 -6.61 -2.69 -18.29
C VAL A 217 -6.31 -2.35 -16.85
N GLY A 218 -6.79 -3.18 -15.94
CA GLY A 218 -6.59 -3.09 -14.50
C GLY A 218 -7.87 -3.36 -13.71
N VAL A 219 -7.70 -3.82 -12.48
CA VAL A 219 -8.80 -4.17 -11.57
C VAL A 219 -9.71 -2.97 -11.30
N GLY A 220 -9.13 -1.78 -11.11
CA GLY A 220 -9.90 -0.54 -10.88
C GLY A 220 -10.75 -0.14 -12.08
N ARG A 221 -10.25 -0.34 -13.28
CA ARG A 221 -11.00 -0.09 -14.52
C ARG A 221 -12.20 -1.04 -14.65
N GLU A 222 -11.99 -2.32 -14.41
CA GLU A 222 -13.04 -3.32 -14.47
C GLU A 222 -14.14 -3.06 -13.43
N ILE A 223 -13.77 -2.64 -12.21
CA ILE A 223 -14.75 -2.23 -11.20
C ILE A 223 -15.64 -1.12 -11.76
N ARG A 224 -15.05 -0.07 -12.34
CA ARG A 224 -15.80 1.05 -12.93
C ARG A 224 -16.72 0.61 -14.06
N GLU A 225 -16.20 -0.11 -15.04
CA GLU A 225 -16.98 -0.53 -16.22
C GLU A 225 -18.18 -1.39 -15.82
N ASN A 226 -17.98 -2.34 -14.92
CA ASN A 226 -19.05 -3.22 -14.46
C ASN A 226 -20.11 -2.45 -13.62
N ILE A 227 -19.72 -1.43 -12.85
CA ILE A 227 -20.67 -0.55 -12.16
C ILE A 227 -21.49 0.26 -13.16
N VAL A 228 -20.85 0.86 -14.16
CA VAL A 228 -21.52 1.67 -15.21
C VAL A 228 -22.50 0.82 -16.03
N GLN A 229 -22.17 -0.45 -16.27
CA GLN A 229 -23.03 -1.40 -16.98
C GLN A 229 -24.07 -2.10 -16.09
N ALA A 230 -24.19 -1.70 -14.81
CA ALA A 230 -25.04 -2.32 -13.81
C ALA A 230 -24.76 -3.83 -13.61
N GLN A 231 -23.54 -4.29 -13.88
CA GLN A 231 -23.09 -5.66 -13.63
C GLN A 231 -22.48 -5.77 -12.22
N TYR A 232 -23.27 -5.46 -11.20
CA TYR A 232 -22.77 -5.36 -9.82
C TYR A 232 -22.11 -6.62 -9.32
N SER A 233 -22.61 -7.81 -9.70
CA SER A 233 -22.00 -9.08 -9.28
C SER A 233 -20.55 -9.22 -9.75
N THR A 234 -20.25 -8.80 -10.98
CA THR A 234 -18.88 -8.79 -11.52
C THR A 234 -18.04 -7.70 -10.89
N ALA A 235 -18.61 -6.50 -10.66
CA ALA A 235 -17.92 -5.43 -9.94
C ALA A 235 -17.47 -5.88 -8.54
N TRP A 236 -18.36 -6.54 -7.78
CA TRP A 236 -18.02 -7.12 -6.47
C TRP A 236 -16.96 -8.21 -6.54
N ALA A 237 -16.94 -9.02 -7.61
CA ALA A 237 -15.89 -10.00 -7.82
C ALA A 237 -14.52 -9.32 -8.00
N TYR A 238 -14.43 -8.25 -8.78
CA TYR A 238 -13.19 -7.47 -8.91
C TYR A 238 -12.82 -6.71 -7.62
N ILE A 239 -13.79 -6.24 -6.82
CA ILE A 239 -13.51 -5.67 -5.48
C ILE A 239 -12.90 -6.74 -4.56
N ALA A 240 -13.45 -7.96 -4.55
CA ALA A 240 -12.87 -9.06 -3.77
C ALA A 240 -11.45 -9.41 -4.22
N VAL A 241 -11.19 -9.43 -5.53
CA VAL A 241 -9.86 -9.61 -6.11
C VAL A 241 -8.91 -8.48 -5.68
N ALA A 242 -9.37 -7.23 -5.69
CA ALA A 242 -8.59 -6.08 -5.21
C ALA A 242 -8.16 -6.23 -3.74
N CYS A 243 -9.09 -6.65 -2.88
CA CYS A 243 -8.79 -6.98 -1.48
C CYS A 243 -7.74 -8.11 -1.38
N GLY A 244 -7.89 -9.14 -2.20
CA GLY A 244 -6.93 -10.25 -2.29
C GLY A 244 -5.52 -9.79 -2.65
N ILE A 245 -5.38 -8.91 -3.65
CA ILE A 245 -4.10 -8.30 -4.03
C ILE A 245 -3.47 -7.58 -2.83
N GLY A 246 -4.23 -6.73 -2.13
CA GLY A 246 -3.74 -6.00 -0.95
C GLY A 246 -3.26 -6.93 0.17
N ILE A 247 -4.02 -7.98 0.46
CA ILE A 247 -3.65 -8.99 1.47
C ILE A 247 -2.36 -9.71 1.08
N VAL A 248 -2.23 -10.14 -0.18
CA VAL A 248 -1.03 -10.84 -0.67
C VAL A 248 0.20 -9.93 -0.61
N PHE A 249 0.08 -8.66 -1.03
CA PHE A 249 1.18 -7.69 -0.93
C PHE A 249 1.64 -7.49 0.51
N TYR A 250 0.68 -7.33 1.42
CA TYR A 250 0.98 -7.17 2.84
C TYR A 250 1.62 -8.43 3.45
N ALA A 251 1.13 -9.61 3.09
CA ALA A 251 1.69 -10.87 3.56
C ALA A 251 3.14 -11.07 3.07
N ILE A 252 3.43 -10.77 1.79
CA ILE A 252 4.78 -10.81 1.24
C ILE A 252 5.70 -9.85 2.02
N LEU A 253 5.24 -8.62 2.29
CA LEU A 253 6.00 -7.65 3.06
C LEU A 253 6.32 -8.17 4.46
N MET A 254 5.36 -8.77 5.17
CA MET A 254 5.57 -9.33 6.50
C MET A 254 6.60 -10.46 6.51
N ILE A 255 6.60 -11.30 5.47
CA ILE A 255 7.61 -12.37 5.31
C ILE A 255 9.01 -11.75 5.10
N VAL A 256 9.12 -10.76 4.22
CA VAL A 256 10.39 -10.06 3.94
C VAL A 256 10.91 -9.37 5.20
N GLU A 257 10.03 -8.68 5.93
CA GLU A 257 10.39 -8.07 7.22
C GLU A 257 10.95 -9.11 8.20
N ALA A 258 10.24 -10.23 8.39
CA ALA A 258 10.65 -11.26 9.32
C ALA A 258 12.04 -11.85 8.98
N ILE A 259 12.36 -11.97 7.68
CA ILE A 259 13.66 -12.43 7.22
C ILE A 259 14.77 -11.40 7.49
N VAL A 260 14.50 -10.15 7.14
CA VAL A 260 15.48 -9.07 7.28
C VAL A 260 15.74 -8.75 8.75
N MET A 261 14.68 -8.63 9.56
CA MET A 261 14.80 -8.26 10.97
C MET A 261 15.55 -9.31 11.82
N LYS A 262 15.61 -10.57 11.40
CA LYS A 262 16.46 -11.59 12.06
C LYS A 262 17.95 -11.21 12.13
N LYS A 263 18.44 -10.33 11.25
CA LYS A 263 19.82 -9.85 11.26
C LYS A 263 20.06 -8.67 12.22
N TYR A 264 19.00 -8.06 12.72
CA TYR A 264 19.05 -6.84 13.55
C TYR A 264 18.66 -7.10 15.02
N HIS A 265 18.28 -8.33 15.33
CA HIS A 265 18.15 -8.89 16.68
C HIS A 265 19.32 -9.82 16.99
#